data_0a424bb80bddbf4ebcb2f5e446204db1
#
_entry.id   0a424bb80bddbf4ebcb2f5e446204db1
#
_cell.length_a   1.000
_cell.length_b   1.000
_cell.length_c   1.000
_cell.angle_alpha   90.00
_cell.angle_beta   90.00
_cell.angle_gamma   90.00
#
_symmetry.space_group_name_H-M   'P 1'
#
loop_
_entity.id
_entity.type
_entity.pdbx_description
1 polymer ?
#
loop_
_entity_poly.entity_id
_entity_poly.type
_entity_poly.pdbx_seq_one_letter_code
_entity_poly.pdbx_strand_id
1 'polypeptide(L)'
;QLRMTVFKEFPYLYEGTLAYELEYLETYALSEKSILFAVYDGDEMIGATTAIPLSDETEELKKSFIGHQIDINLIFYFGESILLQKYRRQGLGHLFMDEREAHAKSFQSFTHTAFCSVIRPKNHLLRPKNYRPNDEFWAKRNYIRQDNLLTEMEWLDINETESTSKSMIFWMKAI
;
A
#
# COMPACT_ATOMS: atom_id res chain seq x y z
N GLN A 1 10.73 -7.41 9.10
CA GLN A 1 9.97 -8.41 9.87
C GLN A 1 8.48 -8.10 9.95
N LEU A 2 8.07 -6.88 10.34
CA LEU A 2 6.65 -6.46 10.43
C LEU A 2 5.89 -6.65 9.12
N ARG A 3 6.46 -6.26 7.98
CA ARG A 3 5.87 -6.46 6.64
C ARG A 3 5.56 -7.92 6.36
N MET A 4 6.55 -8.80 6.51
CA MET A 4 6.38 -10.24 6.29
C MET A 4 5.30 -10.83 7.20
N THR A 5 5.17 -10.36 8.45
CA THR A 5 4.12 -10.80 9.37
C THR A 5 2.73 -10.36 8.89
N VAL A 6 2.57 -9.09 8.55
CA VAL A 6 1.25 -8.52 8.21
C VAL A 6 0.80 -8.93 6.82
N PHE A 7 1.69 -8.94 5.83
CA PHE A 7 1.34 -9.33 4.46
C PHE A 7 1.17 -10.84 4.25
N LYS A 8 1.58 -11.66 5.21
CA LYS A 8 1.24 -13.08 5.22
C LYS A 8 -0.27 -13.34 5.39
N GLU A 9 -0.99 -12.37 5.92
CA GLU A 9 -2.44 -12.45 6.08
C GLU A 9 -3.17 -12.21 4.74
N PHE A 10 -4.42 -12.72 4.65
CA PHE A 10 -5.32 -12.38 3.55
C PHE A 10 -5.62 -10.86 3.56
N PRO A 11 -5.62 -10.15 2.43
CA PRO A 11 -5.66 -10.64 1.06
C PRO A 11 -4.29 -10.83 0.37
N TYR A 12 -3.18 -10.43 0.97
CA TYR A 12 -1.87 -10.48 0.32
C TYR A 12 -1.30 -11.89 0.25
N LEU A 13 -1.37 -12.67 1.35
CA LEU A 13 -0.86 -14.04 1.43
C LEU A 13 0.62 -14.17 1.05
N TYR A 14 1.37 -13.10 1.23
CA TYR A 14 2.74 -12.94 0.77
C TYR A 14 3.75 -13.73 1.60
N GLU A 15 4.53 -14.59 0.94
CA GLU A 15 5.68 -15.28 1.54
C GLU A 15 6.96 -14.49 1.19
N GLY A 16 7.29 -13.52 2.04
CA GLY A 16 8.41 -12.62 1.82
C GLY A 16 9.75 -13.17 2.32
N THR A 17 10.83 -12.62 1.76
CA THR A 17 12.21 -12.86 2.20
C THR A 17 12.85 -11.56 2.69
N LEU A 18 13.75 -11.65 3.67
CA LEU A 18 14.43 -10.46 4.19
C LEU A 18 15.22 -9.71 3.09
N ALA A 19 15.80 -10.43 2.14
CA ALA A 19 16.54 -9.82 1.05
C ALA A 19 15.65 -8.92 0.17
N TYR A 20 14.48 -9.42 -0.23
CA TYR A 20 13.50 -8.65 -0.98
C TYR A 20 12.96 -7.45 -0.19
N GLU A 21 12.70 -7.62 1.12
CA GLU A 21 12.22 -6.54 1.97
C GLU A 21 13.24 -5.39 2.08
N LEU A 22 14.53 -5.69 2.13
CA LEU A 22 15.59 -4.68 2.15
C LEU A 22 15.65 -3.91 0.82
N GLU A 23 15.62 -4.61 -0.30
CA GLU A 23 15.60 -4.01 -1.65
C GLU A 23 14.37 -3.12 -1.86
N TYR A 24 13.19 -3.60 -1.46
CA TYR A 24 11.96 -2.81 -1.53
C TYR A 24 12.04 -1.50 -0.73
N LEU A 25 12.53 -1.57 0.52
CA LEU A 25 12.64 -0.40 1.39
C LEU A 25 13.72 0.59 0.93
N GLU A 26 14.70 0.16 0.15
CA GLU A 26 15.73 1.04 -0.41
C GLU A 26 15.13 2.11 -1.33
N THR A 27 14.08 1.79 -2.10
CA THR A 27 13.34 2.76 -2.93
C THR A 27 12.84 3.93 -2.10
N TYR A 28 12.28 3.66 -0.93
CA TYR A 28 11.80 4.70 -0.01
C TYR A 28 12.94 5.44 0.68
N ALA A 29 14.01 4.75 1.03
CA ALA A 29 15.18 5.35 1.67
C ALA A 29 15.94 6.32 0.76
N LEU A 30 15.92 6.09 -0.54
CA LEU A 30 16.59 6.93 -1.54
C LEU A 30 15.77 8.15 -1.98
N SER A 31 14.46 8.17 -1.76
CA SER A 31 13.61 9.31 -2.13
C SER A 31 13.62 10.39 -1.04
N GLU A 32 14.05 11.59 -1.41
CA GLU A 32 14.14 12.75 -0.49
C GLU A 32 12.78 13.19 0.09
N LYS A 33 11.69 12.88 -0.61
CA LYS A 33 10.33 13.26 -0.21
C LYS A 33 9.54 12.12 0.41
N SER A 34 10.13 10.95 0.56
CA SER A 34 9.42 9.82 1.18
C SER A 34 9.11 10.08 2.66
N ILE A 35 8.13 9.36 3.16
CA ILE A 35 7.86 9.27 4.59
C ILE A 35 7.77 7.80 5.01
N LEU A 36 8.37 7.49 6.14
CA LEU A 36 8.09 6.30 6.94
C LEU A 36 7.60 6.76 8.30
N PHE A 37 6.35 6.48 8.62
CA PHE A 37 5.77 6.76 9.93
C PHE A 37 5.52 5.44 10.66
N ALA A 38 6.08 5.28 11.85
CA ALA A 38 6.00 4.05 12.62
C ALA A 38 5.34 4.29 13.98
N VAL A 39 4.62 3.30 14.46
CA VAL A 39 4.01 3.29 15.80
C VAL A 39 4.55 2.14 16.62
N TYR A 40 4.75 2.41 17.91
CA TYR A 40 5.38 1.50 18.86
C TYR A 40 4.47 1.27 20.08
N ASP A 41 4.58 0.09 20.67
CA ASP A 41 4.09 -0.23 22.00
C ASP A 41 5.31 -0.63 22.86
N GLY A 42 5.77 0.27 23.72
CA GLY A 42 7.10 0.16 24.31
C GLY A 42 8.19 0.15 23.24
N ASP A 43 8.99 -0.91 23.21
CA ASP A 43 10.08 -1.10 22.24
C ASP A 43 9.65 -1.89 20.99
N GLU A 44 8.40 -2.40 20.96
CA GLU A 44 7.88 -3.19 19.84
C GLU A 44 7.30 -2.27 18.75
N MET A 45 7.81 -2.31 17.51
CA MET A 45 7.16 -1.68 16.36
C MET A 45 5.91 -2.48 16.01
N ILE A 46 4.73 -1.89 16.24
CA ILE A 46 3.43 -2.54 16.06
C ILE A 46 2.76 -2.22 14.74
N GLY A 47 3.20 -1.17 14.07
CA GLY A 47 2.68 -0.73 12.78
C GLY A 47 3.59 0.29 12.12
N ALA A 48 3.47 0.38 10.80
CA ALA A 48 4.15 1.39 10.01
C ALA A 48 3.36 1.72 8.75
N THR A 49 3.64 2.89 8.18
CA THR A 49 3.10 3.30 6.89
C THR A 49 4.14 4.08 6.11
N THR A 50 4.13 3.95 4.80
CA THR A 50 5.08 4.63 3.91
C THR A 50 4.35 5.39 2.81
N ALA A 51 4.99 6.44 2.30
CA ALA A 51 4.56 7.12 1.10
C ALA A 51 5.75 7.80 0.40
N ILE A 52 5.61 8.07 -0.91
CA ILE A 52 6.68 8.52 -1.79
C ILE A 52 6.05 9.25 -3.00
N PRO A 53 6.72 10.21 -3.66
CA PRO A 53 6.28 10.65 -4.98
C PRO A 53 6.13 9.48 -5.94
N LEU A 54 5.04 9.43 -6.71
CA LEU A 54 4.84 8.33 -7.67
C LEU A 54 5.96 8.29 -8.73
N SER A 55 6.57 9.43 -9.05
CA SER A 55 7.73 9.50 -9.95
C SER A 55 8.94 8.70 -9.47
N ASP A 56 9.08 8.49 -8.16
CA ASP A 56 10.19 7.78 -7.53
C ASP A 56 9.89 6.28 -7.30
N GLU A 57 8.65 5.87 -7.58
CA GLU A 57 8.21 4.47 -7.46
C GLU A 57 8.70 3.59 -8.63
N THR A 58 8.44 2.30 -8.53
CA THR A 58 8.81 1.31 -9.55
C THR A 58 8.07 1.52 -10.87
N GLU A 59 8.64 1.03 -11.96
CA GLU A 59 8.05 1.17 -13.30
C GLU A 59 6.69 0.45 -13.40
N GLU A 60 6.49 -0.68 -12.69
CA GLU A 60 5.24 -1.42 -12.67
C GLU A 60 4.07 -0.56 -12.17
N LEU A 61 4.32 0.26 -11.16
CA LEU A 61 3.30 1.17 -10.61
C LEU A 61 3.07 2.37 -11.53
N LYS A 62 4.13 2.98 -12.06
CA LYS A 62 4.07 4.15 -12.96
C LYS A 62 3.39 3.87 -14.28
N LYS A 63 3.63 2.70 -14.87
CA LYS A 63 3.18 2.28 -16.20
C LYS A 63 1.68 2.50 -16.43
N SER A 64 0.85 2.17 -15.44
CA SER A 64 -0.60 2.33 -15.56
C SER A 64 -1.02 3.78 -15.65
N PHE A 65 -0.42 4.67 -14.86
CA PHE A 65 -0.72 6.11 -14.90
C PHE A 65 -0.27 6.73 -16.21
N ILE A 66 0.95 6.43 -16.66
CA ILE A 66 1.51 6.91 -17.91
C ILE A 66 0.64 6.46 -19.09
N GLY A 67 0.21 5.20 -19.12
CA GLY A 67 -0.68 4.65 -20.15
C GLY A 67 -2.04 5.35 -20.24
N HIS A 68 -2.52 5.93 -19.14
CA HIS A 68 -3.75 6.72 -19.08
C HIS A 68 -3.49 8.22 -19.18
N GLN A 69 -2.28 8.66 -19.53
CA GLN A 69 -1.87 10.07 -19.67
C GLN A 69 -2.06 10.89 -18.36
N ILE A 70 -1.91 10.23 -17.23
CA ILE A 70 -1.95 10.87 -15.90
C ILE A 70 -0.53 11.27 -15.52
N ASP A 71 -0.32 12.55 -15.16
CA ASP A 71 1.01 13.06 -14.78
C ASP A 71 1.42 12.50 -13.41
N ILE A 72 2.40 11.61 -13.42
CA ILE A 72 2.95 10.97 -12.22
C ILE A 72 3.63 11.93 -11.25
N ASN A 73 4.08 13.11 -11.74
CA ASN A 73 4.73 14.12 -10.90
C ASN A 73 3.74 14.86 -9.99
N LEU A 74 2.45 14.78 -10.28
CA LEU A 74 1.38 15.38 -9.47
C LEU A 74 0.78 14.44 -8.42
N ILE A 75 1.31 13.20 -8.32
CA ILE A 75 0.76 12.17 -7.45
C ILE A 75 1.74 11.80 -6.34
N PHE A 76 1.25 11.80 -5.11
CA PHE A 76 1.95 11.23 -3.97
C PHE A 76 1.40 9.83 -3.67
N TYR A 77 2.25 8.80 -3.81
CA TYR A 77 1.85 7.41 -3.71
C TYR A 77 2.01 6.88 -2.29
N PHE A 78 0.99 6.23 -1.78
CA PHE A 78 0.99 5.57 -0.47
C PHE A 78 1.35 4.10 -0.65
N GLY A 79 2.58 3.74 -0.29
CA GLY A 79 3.12 2.41 -0.50
C GLY A 79 2.39 1.37 0.32
N GLU A 80 2.43 1.52 1.62
CA GLU A 80 1.83 0.52 2.51
C GLU A 80 1.30 1.11 3.81
N SER A 81 0.39 0.37 4.42
CA SER A 81 -0.03 0.53 5.81
C SER A 81 -0.12 -0.84 6.44
N ILE A 82 0.78 -1.12 7.36
CA ILE A 82 0.88 -2.40 8.06
C ILE A 82 0.65 -2.20 9.55
N LEU A 83 -0.17 -3.06 10.14
CA LEU A 83 -0.51 -3.00 11.55
C LEU A 83 -0.79 -4.40 12.08
N LEU A 84 -0.13 -4.76 13.16
CA LEU A 84 -0.38 -6.04 13.84
C LEU A 84 -1.85 -6.18 14.22
N GLN A 85 -2.42 -7.37 14.04
CA GLN A 85 -3.85 -7.64 14.19
C GLN A 85 -4.42 -7.17 15.54
N LYS A 86 -3.68 -7.39 16.64
CA LYS A 86 -4.09 -7.01 18.00
C LYS A 86 -4.30 -5.50 18.22
N TYR A 87 -3.70 -4.66 17.35
CA TYR A 87 -3.81 -3.20 17.44
C TYR A 87 -4.75 -2.57 16.41
N ARG A 88 -5.41 -3.38 15.57
CA ARG A 88 -6.40 -2.89 14.60
C ARG A 88 -7.67 -2.40 15.31
N ARG A 89 -8.45 -1.57 14.61
CA ARG A 89 -9.73 -0.96 15.10
C ARG A 89 -9.58 0.00 16.28
N GLN A 90 -8.37 0.55 16.50
CA GLN A 90 -8.05 1.52 17.52
C GLN A 90 -7.75 2.92 16.96
N GLY A 91 -8.16 3.20 15.72
CA GLY A 91 -7.94 4.49 15.06
C GLY A 91 -6.62 4.63 14.30
N LEU A 92 -5.64 3.74 14.50
CA LEU A 92 -4.30 3.85 13.90
C LEU A 92 -4.31 3.87 12.35
N GLY A 93 -5.27 3.18 11.72
CA GLY A 93 -5.44 3.28 10.26
C GLY A 93 -5.82 4.68 9.80
N HIS A 94 -6.62 5.43 10.58
CA HIS A 94 -6.92 6.83 10.30
C HIS A 94 -5.67 7.69 10.47
N LEU A 95 -4.93 7.51 11.55
CA LEU A 95 -3.68 8.22 11.81
C LEU A 95 -2.68 8.02 10.65
N PHE A 96 -2.50 6.81 10.15
CA PHE A 96 -1.61 6.52 9.01
C PHE A 96 -2.03 7.28 7.75
N MET A 97 -3.33 7.37 7.47
CA MET A 97 -3.82 8.14 6.33
C MET A 97 -3.59 9.64 6.55
N ASP A 98 -3.86 10.16 7.75
CA ASP A 98 -3.71 11.58 8.07
C ASP A 98 -2.25 12.04 7.95
N GLU A 99 -1.30 11.26 8.48
CA GLU A 99 0.14 11.56 8.42
C GLU A 99 0.64 11.62 6.96
N ARG A 100 0.26 10.65 6.12
CA ARG A 100 0.67 10.64 4.72
C ARG A 100 0.02 11.76 3.90
N GLU A 101 -1.27 12.02 4.14
CA GLU A 101 -1.97 13.14 3.48
C GLU A 101 -1.38 14.49 3.89
N ALA A 102 -1.06 14.69 5.17
CA ALA A 102 -0.43 15.90 5.65
C ALA A 102 0.98 16.09 5.04
N HIS A 103 1.76 15.02 4.98
CA HIS A 103 3.09 15.04 4.38
C HIS A 103 3.02 15.39 2.88
N ALA A 104 2.14 14.74 2.10
CA ALA A 104 1.95 15.07 0.68
C ALA A 104 1.57 16.53 0.46
N LYS A 105 0.64 17.07 1.27
CA LYS A 105 0.19 18.48 1.20
C LYS A 105 1.29 19.47 1.54
N SER A 106 2.24 19.13 2.39
CA SER A 106 3.32 20.02 2.81
C SER A 106 4.19 20.49 1.64
N PHE A 107 4.28 19.71 0.56
CA PHE A 107 5.06 20.06 -0.64
C PHE A 107 4.34 21.02 -1.59
N GLN A 108 3.01 21.18 -1.49
CA GLN A 108 2.20 22.07 -2.35
C GLN A 108 2.32 21.79 -3.86
N SER A 109 2.99 20.74 -4.26
CA SER A 109 3.23 20.36 -5.67
C SER A 109 2.40 19.17 -6.11
N PHE A 110 1.87 18.37 -5.17
CA PHE A 110 1.03 17.23 -5.47
C PHE A 110 -0.44 17.63 -5.43
N THR A 111 -1.21 17.14 -6.39
CA THR A 111 -2.66 17.39 -6.50
C THR A 111 -3.50 16.17 -6.08
N HIS A 112 -2.89 15.00 -6.06
CA HIS A 112 -3.55 13.75 -5.72
C HIS A 112 -2.67 12.88 -4.84
N THR A 113 -3.34 12.06 -4.03
CA THR A 113 -2.74 10.87 -3.41
C THR A 113 -3.33 9.62 -4.03
N ALA A 114 -2.53 8.57 -4.13
CA ALA A 114 -2.93 7.28 -4.68
C ALA A 114 -2.31 6.11 -3.92
N PHE A 115 -2.95 4.97 -3.96
CA PHE A 115 -2.41 3.67 -3.54
C PHE A 115 -3.08 2.55 -4.34
N CYS A 116 -2.54 1.35 -4.29
CA CYS A 116 -3.20 0.19 -4.88
C CYS A 116 -3.55 -0.87 -3.82
N SER A 117 -4.49 -1.72 -4.17
CA SER A 117 -4.88 -2.90 -3.37
C SER A 117 -5.02 -4.12 -4.25
N VAL A 118 -4.68 -5.29 -3.70
CA VAL A 118 -4.78 -6.56 -4.44
C VAL A 118 -6.23 -6.95 -4.67
N ILE A 119 -6.51 -7.42 -5.87
CA ILE A 119 -7.82 -8.00 -6.23
C ILE A 119 -7.76 -9.50 -5.97
N ARG A 120 -8.64 -10.00 -5.10
CA ARG A 120 -8.78 -11.44 -4.84
C ARG A 120 -10.22 -11.89 -5.13
N PRO A 121 -10.40 -13.09 -5.71
CA PRO A 121 -11.73 -13.66 -5.91
C PRO A 121 -12.50 -13.79 -4.59
N LYS A 122 -13.82 -13.54 -4.64
CA LYS A 122 -14.67 -13.65 -3.44
C LYS A 122 -14.69 -15.07 -2.85
N ASN A 123 -14.48 -16.07 -3.69
CA ASN A 123 -14.43 -17.50 -3.33
C ASN A 123 -13.00 -18.03 -3.11
N HIS A 124 -12.03 -17.16 -2.90
CA HIS A 124 -10.64 -17.59 -2.66
C HIS A 124 -10.56 -18.53 -1.45
N LEU A 125 -9.83 -19.66 -1.59
CA LEU A 125 -9.78 -20.74 -0.58
C LEU A 125 -9.29 -20.26 0.80
N LEU A 126 -8.32 -19.33 0.82
CA LEU A 126 -7.74 -18.78 2.06
C LEU A 126 -8.47 -17.53 2.57
N ARG A 127 -9.62 -17.17 2.00
CA ARG A 127 -10.41 -16.04 2.47
C ARG A 127 -11.06 -16.35 3.81
N PRO A 128 -10.75 -15.60 4.89
CA PRO A 128 -11.43 -15.79 6.17
C PRO A 128 -12.93 -15.49 6.06
N LYS A 129 -13.76 -16.27 6.75
CA LYS A 129 -15.23 -16.09 6.74
C LYS A 129 -15.69 -14.70 7.18
N ASN A 130 -14.95 -14.10 8.10
CA ASN A 130 -15.22 -12.76 8.66
C ASN A 130 -14.35 -11.66 8.05
N TYR A 131 -13.67 -11.93 6.93
CA TYR A 131 -12.84 -10.93 6.25
C TYR A 131 -13.70 -9.74 5.79
N ARG A 132 -13.26 -8.55 6.15
CA ARG A 132 -13.84 -7.28 5.70
C ARG A 132 -12.78 -6.53 4.88
N PRO A 133 -13.04 -6.25 3.60
CA PRO A 133 -12.16 -5.42 2.79
C PRO A 133 -12.11 -3.99 3.33
N ASN A 134 -11.04 -3.28 3.00
CA ASN A 134 -10.87 -1.89 3.41
C ASN A 134 -11.58 -0.88 2.49
N ASP A 135 -12.27 -1.34 1.45
CA ASP A 135 -12.93 -0.50 0.45
C ASP A 135 -13.85 0.55 1.07
N GLU A 136 -14.68 0.14 2.04
CA GLU A 136 -15.58 1.05 2.75
C GLU A 136 -14.82 2.10 3.59
N PHE A 137 -13.70 1.71 4.20
CA PHE A 137 -12.82 2.60 4.95
C PHE A 137 -12.21 3.66 4.03
N TRP A 138 -11.70 3.25 2.87
CA TRP A 138 -11.10 4.16 1.90
C TRP A 138 -12.15 5.09 1.26
N ALA A 139 -13.32 4.57 0.91
CA ALA A 139 -14.43 5.37 0.37
C ALA A 139 -14.90 6.45 1.38
N LYS A 140 -14.99 6.13 2.69
CA LYS A 140 -15.31 7.09 3.75
C LYS A 140 -14.25 8.18 3.91
N ARG A 141 -13.03 7.95 3.45
CA ARG A 141 -11.96 8.95 3.40
C ARG A 141 -11.89 9.70 2.07
N ASN A 142 -12.91 9.55 1.22
CA ASN A 142 -13.04 10.16 -0.11
C ASN A 142 -12.02 9.64 -1.14
N TYR A 143 -11.48 8.44 -0.96
CA TYR A 143 -10.76 7.75 -2.01
C TYR A 143 -11.73 7.12 -2.99
N ILE A 144 -11.47 7.33 -4.27
CA ILE A 144 -12.28 6.80 -5.38
C ILE A 144 -11.51 5.67 -6.04
N ARG A 145 -12.13 4.51 -6.11
CA ARG A 145 -11.60 3.36 -6.83
C ARG A 145 -11.56 3.65 -8.33
N GLN A 146 -10.43 3.34 -8.96
CA GLN A 146 -10.16 3.59 -10.37
C GLN A 146 -10.30 2.30 -11.16
N ASP A 147 -11.51 1.94 -11.59
CA ASP A 147 -11.79 0.62 -12.18
C ASP A 147 -11.02 0.35 -13.49
N ASN A 148 -10.57 1.40 -14.18
CA ASN A 148 -9.77 1.29 -15.40
C ASN A 148 -8.26 1.42 -15.15
N LEU A 149 -7.82 1.69 -13.93
CA LEU A 149 -6.42 1.86 -13.59
C LEU A 149 -5.94 0.64 -12.79
N LEU A 150 -5.34 -0.30 -13.50
CA LEU A 150 -4.89 -1.58 -12.98
C LEU A 150 -3.39 -1.74 -13.19
N THR A 151 -2.74 -2.49 -12.32
CA THR A 151 -1.37 -2.97 -12.51
C THR A 151 -1.25 -4.41 -12.06
N GLU A 152 -0.15 -5.04 -12.38
CA GLU A 152 0.18 -6.38 -11.93
C GLU A 152 1.48 -6.33 -11.14
N MET A 153 1.53 -7.08 -10.06
CA MET A 153 2.72 -7.25 -9.24
C MET A 153 2.94 -8.75 -8.98
N GLU A 154 4.19 -9.16 -9.00
CA GLU A 154 4.55 -10.56 -8.81
C GLU A 154 5.04 -10.81 -7.38
N TRP A 155 4.50 -11.83 -6.75
CA TRP A 155 5.02 -12.36 -5.49
C TRP A 155 4.58 -13.81 -5.26
N LEU A 156 5.26 -14.47 -4.31
CA LEU A 156 4.94 -15.82 -3.87
C LEU A 156 3.84 -15.78 -2.82
N ASP A 157 2.69 -16.40 -3.07
CA ASP A 157 1.68 -16.65 -2.03
C ASP A 157 2.09 -17.82 -1.13
N ILE A 158 1.68 -17.78 0.14
CA ILE A 158 2.02 -18.80 1.16
C ILE A 158 1.62 -20.24 0.81
N ASN A 159 0.80 -20.44 -0.19
CA ASN A 159 0.33 -21.75 -0.67
C ASN A 159 0.79 -22.06 -2.10
N GLU A 160 1.68 -21.25 -2.65
CA GLU A 160 2.28 -21.44 -3.99
C GLU A 160 3.74 -21.90 -3.87
N THR A 161 4.28 -22.43 -4.95
CA THR A 161 5.69 -22.85 -5.07
C THR A 161 6.52 -21.91 -5.92
N GLU A 162 5.87 -21.03 -6.67
CA GLU A 162 6.49 -20.04 -7.57
C GLU A 162 5.73 -18.71 -7.43
N SER A 163 6.43 -17.60 -7.70
CA SER A 163 5.81 -16.29 -7.78
C SER A 163 4.83 -16.23 -8.95
N THR A 164 3.67 -15.66 -8.72
CA THR A 164 2.64 -15.46 -9.74
C THR A 164 2.18 -14.01 -9.76
N SER A 165 1.67 -13.58 -10.91
CA SER A 165 1.13 -12.23 -11.08
C SER A 165 -0.16 -12.05 -10.30
N LYS A 166 -0.29 -10.91 -9.61
CA LYS A 166 -1.47 -10.51 -8.84
C LYS A 166 -1.98 -9.17 -9.37
N SER A 167 -3.24 -9.15 -9.78
CA SER A 167 -3.87 -7.91 -10.23
C SER A 167 -4.11 -6.95 -9.05
N MET A 168 -3.74 -5.70 -9.25
CA MET A 168 -3.91 -4.61 -8.29
C MET A 168 -4.79 -3.52 -8.89
N ILE A 169 -5.59 -2.87 -8.05
CA ILE A 169 -6.45 -1.75 -8.45
C ILE A 169 -6.09 -0.50 -7.67
N PHE A 170 -6.03 0.63 -8.36
CA PHE A 170 -5.70 1.90 -7.72
C PHE A 170 -6.93 2.60 -7.13
N TRP A 171 -6.65 3.33 -6.06
CA TRP A 171 -7.55 4.26 -5.40
C TRP A 171 -6.90 5.64 -5.39
N MET A 172 -7.66 6.68 -5.68
CA MET A 172 -7.14 8.04 -5.78
C MET A 172 -8.02 9.03 -5.02
N LYS A 173 -7.40 10.10 -4.55
CA LYS A 173 -8.06 11.24 -3.90
C LYS A 173 -7.36 12.53 -4.27
N ALA A 174 -8.12 13.56 -4.66
CA ALA A 174 -7.61 14.93 -4.76
C ALA A 174 -7.30 15.52 -3.38
N ILE A 175 -6.22 16.30 -3.23
CA ILE A 175 -5.76 16.88 -1.95
C ILE A 175 -5.54 18.38 -2.05
#